data_7faabff847b67c823d5363d02e203213
#
_entry.id   7faabff847b67c823d5363d02e203213
#
_cell.length_a   1.000
_cell.length_b   1.000
_cell.length_c   1.000
_cell.angle_alpha   90.00
_cell.angle_beta   90.00
_cell.angle_gamma   90.00
#
_symmetry.space_group_name_H-M   'P 1'
#
loop_
_entity.id
_entity.type
_entity.pdbx_description
1 polymer ?
#
loop_
_entity_poly.entity_id
_entity_poly.type
_entity_poly.pdbx_seq_one_letter_code
_entity_poly.pdbx_strand_id
1 'polypeptide(L)'
;MILCMMVMAGFFVFFSERNSTQVSAPLLSKDERLPGGSKSTWDCVYFGEYPKSEVPQNEALDKAEWINDETAIDGKRYKRVKTEKDYRYFIYEPLRWRIIEKNNDQAVLLADQIIDSAPYNHEAVDVNWENCDLRVFIHEEIYENAFTDKEKQSIINTQLSNLDNYYFGTDCGEDTRDYIYILSEEDIFYSDKAAAHGFSRSDGVADLARRFRPTAYAIARGAWASRSGSTEGLGYWNLRTNGYSASNVVYVSDVGAVYNRGSYVNCLDAGVLPAMTIDLKTAELADAGKVSSDELYVETSAGSDKTADYLDYSPADNGTCSEPVIEKEGSTSSGYKTLWDCVYFGQYPTAEIMKTLKDPVEEYAIPEGGIIVDEQLHDALNNAVWENDETVIDDARYRRIKSENMKDEPQYYRWTDTDSYHYFRYKPLKWRIIEINGNELMLMSDKLLDCVPYNRVSEDVSWQDCYLRKFLNDEFYDHAFSDEEKEAIIEKQIENNPNRSYKTDCGSTTADKVFVLSSEEVFMDTKATRHGFYPYTGVDDPAKRFRPTMYAMARGTWYSPVETYRGNGFWFMRTNGYSESSVTYICDMGYIYDHGTDVSCADSGILPVICVDSSKVEFTYADKVSSLDILKD
;
A
#
# COMPACT_ATOMS: atom_id res chain seq x y z
N MET A 1 18.06 4.60 57.03
CA MET A 1 18.73 3.54 56.28
C MET A 1 17.90 2.25 56.27
N ILE A 2 16.56 2.36 56.11
CA ILE A 2 15.61 1.22 56.05
C ILE A 2 14.56 1.41 54.93
N LEU A 3 14.59 2.53 54.21
CA LEU A 3 13.60 2.82 53.14
C LEU A 3 14.12 2.66 51.69
N CYS A 4 15.41 2.30 51.52
CA CYS A 4 16.00 2.06 50.19
C CYS A 4 16.13 0.58 49.80
N MET A 5 15.73 -0.35 50.68
CA MET A 5 15.82 -1.79 50.37
C MET A 5 14.50 -2.45 49.92
N MET A 6 13.39 -1.70 49.83
CA MET A 6 12.09 -2.27 49.39
C MET A 6 11.76 -2.06 47.90
N VAL A 7 12.55 -1.29 47.15
CA VAL A 7 12.30 -1.09 45.73
C VAL A 7 13.11 -2.07 44.85
N MET A 8 14.16 -2.70 45.40
CA MET A 8 14.97 -3.71 44.68
C MET A 8 14.42 -5.14 44.79
N ALA A 9 13.44 -5.39 45.65
CA ALA A 9 12.83 -6.72 45.83
C ALA A 9 11.62 -6.98 44.90
N GLY A 10 11.13 -5.97 44.20
CA GLY A 10 9.95 -6.08 43.32
C GLY A 10 10.23 -6.63 41.92
N PHE A 11 11.48 -6.67 41.48
CA PHE A 11 11.86 -7.16 40.15
C PHE A 11 12.47 -8.58 40.15
N PHE A 12 12.76 -9.15 41.32
CA PHE A 12 13.36 -10.49 41.44
C PHE A 12 12.38 -11.59 41.87
N VAL A 13 11.08 -11.32 42.06
CA VAL A 13 10.11 -12.31 42.57
C VAL A 13 9.35 -13.06 41.46
N PHE A 14 9.60 -12.77 40.19
CA PHE A 14 8.91 -13.47 39.07
C PHE A 14 9.65 -14.71 38.54
N PHE A 15 10.75 -15.14 39.14
CA PHE A 15 11.53 -16.31 38.66
C PHE A 15 11.55 -17.51 39.63
N SER A 16 10.50 -17.76 40.37
CA SER A 16 10.51 -18.88 41.32
C SER A 16 9.18 -19.62 41.39
N GLU A 17 8.65 -20.03 40.26
CA GLU A 17 7.83 -21.25 40.15
C GLU A 17 8.00 -21.83 38.74
N ARG A 18 8.52 -23.08 38.66
CA ARG A 18 8.59 -23.88 37.44
C ARG A 18 7.17 -24.28 37.00
N ASN A 19 6.40 -23.37 36.50
CA ASN A 19 5.29 -23.69 35.63
C ASN A 19 5.84 -23.70 34.20
N SER A 20 5.97 -24.87 33.60
CA SER A 20 6.21 -24.99 32.18
C SER A 20 5.12 -24.16 31.46
N THR A 21 5.50 -23.07 30.83
CA THR A 21 4.58 -22.24 30.06
C THR A 21 3.88 -23.16 29.05
N GLN A 22 2.59 -23.40 29.25
CA GLN A 22 1.84 -24.31 28.40
C GLN A 22 1.51 -23.55 27.12
N VAL A 23 2.26 -23.79 26.06
CA VAL A 23 2.10 -23.18 24.75
C VAL A 23 1.31 -24.06 23.81
N SER A 24 0.55 -23.48 22.90
CA SER A 24 -0.29 -24.16 21.90
C SER A 24 0.09 -23.76 20.48
N ALA A 25 -0.30 -24.60 19.52
CA ALA A 25 -0.25 -24.26 18.10
C ALA A 25 -1.22 -23.08 17.79
N PRO A 26 -1.02 -22.36 16.68
CA PRO A 26 -1.90 -21.27 16.28
C PRO A 26 -3.36 -21.71 16.19
N LEU A 27 -4.26 -20.82 16.59
CA LEU A 27 -5.70 -21.02 16.44
C LEU A 27 -6.22 -20.16 15.28
N LEU A 28 -6.71 -20.81 14.24
CA LEU A 28 -7.40 -20.16 13.13
C LEU A 28 -8.91 -20.23 13.39
N SER A 29 -9.59 -19.10 13.41
CA SER A 29 -11.02 -18.99 13.60
C SER A 29 -11.65 -18.15 12.48
N LYS A 30 -12.91 -18.43 12.13
CA LYS A 30 -13.65 -17.55 11.20
C LYS A 30 -13.96 -16.23 11.88
N ASP A 31 -13.68 -15.14 11.19
CA ASP A 31 -14.12 -13.79 11.56
C ASP A 31 -14.47 -13.03 10.28
N GLU A 32 -15.76 -12.94 9.99
CA GLU A 32 -16.28 -12.37 8.76
C GLU A 32 -16.13 -10.84 8.68
N ARG A 33 -15.74 -10.20 9.79
CA ARG A 33 -15.45 -8.75 9.82
C ARG A 33 -14.08 -8.43 9.25
N LEU A 34 -13.19 -9.41 9.17
CA LEU A 34 -11.80 -9.20 8.76
C LEU A 34 -11.61 -9.45 7.27
N PRO A 35 -10.73 -8.70 6.61
CA PRO A 35 -10.27 -9.05 5.27
C PRO A 35 -9.74 -10.49 5.25
N GLY A 36 -10.24 -11.32 4.35
CA GLY A 36 -9.90 -12.75 4.30
C GLY A 36 -10.78 -13.65 5.16
N GLY A 37 -11.75 -13.14 5.92
CA GLY A 37 -12.79 -13.92 6.64
C GLY A 37 -12.26 -14.79 7.77
N SER A 38 -11.00 -14.62 8.18
CA SER A 38 -10.38 -15.43 9.23
C SER A 38 -9.49 -14.61 10.16
N LYS A 39 -9.40 -15.08 11.40
CA LYS A 39 -8.59 -14.52 12.46
C LYS A 39 -7.62 -15.57 12.97
N SER A 40 -6.35 -15.24 13.05
CA SER A 40 -5.33 -16.08 13.66
C SER A 40 -4.97 -15.55 15.04
N THR A 41 -4.77 -16.46 15.99
CA THR A 41 -4.33 -16.14 17.35
C THR A 41 -3.16 -17.04 17.71
N TRP A 42 -2.08 -16.45 18.20
CA TRP A 42 -0.86 -17.12 18.59
C TRP A 42 -0.62 -16.92 20.10
N ASP A 43 -0.17 -17.98 20.77
CA ASP A 43 0.48 -17.85 22.06
C ASP A 43 1.83 -17.14 21.86
N CYS A 44 2.20 -16.25 22.78
CA CYS A 44 3.47 -15.53 22.73
C CYS A 44 4.32 -15.82 23.95
N VAL A 45 5.64 -15.77 23.73
CA VAL A 45 6.64 -15.95 24.79
C VAL A 45 7.72 -14.89 24.67
N TYR A 46 8.35 -14.54 25.80
CA TYR A 46 9.59 -13.79 25.83
C TYR A 46 10.77 -14.74 25.86
N PHE A 47 11.76 -14.49 24.97
CA PHE A 47 12.98 -15.26 24.90
C PHE A 47 14.09 -14.44 24.22
N GLY A 48 15.24 -14.27 24.90
CA GLY A 48 16.30 -13.37 24.45
C GLY A 48 15.95 -11.89 24.60
N GLU A 49 16.91 -11.02 24.31
CA GLU A 49 16.75 -9.56 24.32
C GLU A 49 17.48 -8.91 23.13
N TYR A 50 16.96 -7.81 22.60
CA TYR A 50 17.56 -7.09 21.47
C TYR A 50 17.30 -5.58 21.61
N PRO A 51 18.10 -4.68 20.99
CA PRO A 51 17.82 -3.25 21.00
C PRO A 51 16.43 -2.99 20.43
N LYS A 52 15.61 -2.18 21.12
CA LYS A 52 14.21 -2.01 20.72
C LYS A 52 13.73 -0.57 20.80
N SER A 53 13.56 -0.05 22.00
CA SER A 53 13.00 1.27 22.23
C SER A 53 14.08 2.34 22.27
N GLU A 54 13.81 3.46 21.60
CA GLU A 54 14.68 4.62 21.64
C GLU A 54 14.59 5.28 23.02
N VAL A 55 15.73 5.68 23.54
CA VAL A 55 15.82 6.41 24.82
C VAL A 55 16.42 7.80 24.57
N PRO A 56 15.93 8.83 25.30
CA PRO A 56 16.50 10.17 25.19
C PRO A 56 17.98 10.17 25.58
N GLN A 57 18.77 10.95 24.85
CA GLN A 57 20.16 11.24 25.22
C GLN A 57 20.20 11.83 26.63
N ASN A 58 21.16 11.38 27.42
CA ASN A 58 21.36 11.86 28.77
C ASN A 58 22.85 11.79 29.15
N GLU A 59 23.20 12.45 30.28
CA GLU A 59 24.59 12.58 30.73
C GLU A 59 25.29 11.23 31.01
N ALA A 60 24.54 10.19 31.41
CA ALA A 60 25.10 8.88 31.64
C ALA A 60 25.50 8.19 30.34
N LEU A 61 24.64 8.28 29.29
CA LEU A 61 24.93 7.75 27.96
C LEU A 61 26.08 8.52 27.28
N ASP A 62 26.16 9.84 27.48
CA ASP A 62 27.23 10.67 26.92
C ASP A 62 28.60 10.35 27.49
N LYS A 63 28.64 9.95 28.77
CA LYS A 63 29.87 9.61 29.48
C LYS A 63 30.22 8.13 29.47
N ALA A 64 29.34 7.29 28.97
CA ALA A 64 29.56 5.85 28.92
C ALA A 64 30.72 5.48 27.99
N GLU A 65 31.43 4.44 28.36
CA GLU A 65 32.37 3.78 27.45
C GLU A 65 31.61 2.85 26.52
N TRP A 66 31.77 3.05 25.21
CA TRP A 66 31.10 2.30 24.16
C TRP A 66 32.07 1.35 23.48
N ILE A 67 31.74 0.06 23.46
CA ILE A 67 32.48 -0.99 22.75
C ILE A 67 31.57 -1.56 21.66
N ASN A 68 31.97 -1.47 20.41
CA ASN A 68 31.15 -1.87 19.23
C ASN A 68 29.73 -1.27 19.27
N ASP A 69 29.63 0.02 19.66
CA ASP A 69 28.38 0.74 19.80
C ASP A 69 27.41 0.16 20.86
N GLU A 70 27.94 -0.61 21.81
CA GLU A 70 27.21 -1.14 22.96
C GLU A 70 27.80 -0.67 24.30
N THR A 71 26.95 -0.55 25.31
CA THR A 71 27.34 -0.23 26.66
C THR A 71 26.34 -0.82 27.68
N ALA A 72 26.73 -0.88 28.94
CA ALA A 72 25.84 -1.24 30.05
C ALA A 72 25.93 -0.19 31.16
N ILE A 73 24.77 0.32 31.59
CA ILE A 73 24.64 1.31 32.65
C ILE A 73 23.59 0.81 33.64
N ASP A 74 23.94 0.72 34.90
CA ASP A 74 23.05 0.26 35.97
C ASP A 74 22.35 -1.10 35.66
N GLY A 75 23.10 -2.01 35.04
CA GLY A 75 22.62 -3.34 34.68
C GLY A 75 21.70 -3.41 33.47
N LYS A 76 21.49 -2.31 32.75
CA LYS A 76 20.76 -2.25 31.47
C LYS A 76 21.72 -2.12 30.32
N ARG A 77 21.49 -2.87 29.24
CA ARG A 77 22.26 -2.81 28.02
C ARG A 77 21.68 -1.75 27.08
N TYR A 78 22.57 -1.07 26.38
CA TYR A 78 22.21 -0.06 25.38
C TYR A 78 23.04 -0.25 24.13
N LYS A 79 22.43 0.05 22.97
CA LYS A 79 23.10 0.14 21.67
C LYS A 79 22.87 1.53 21.09
N ARG A 80 23.86 2.08 20.40
CA ARG A 80 23.72 3.35 19.71
C ARG A 80 23.81 3.15 18.20
N VAL A 81 23.08 3.97 17.47
CA VAL A 81 23.12 4.04 16.00
C VAL A 81 23.59 5.42 15.60
N LYS A 82 24.61 5.46 14.75
CA LYS A 82 25.19 6.72 14.24
C LYS A 82 24.25 7.34 13.24
N THR A 83 23.95 8.64 13.39
CA THR A 83 23.28 9.48 12.40
C THR A 83 24.30 10.36 11.69
N GLU A 84 23.88 11.19 10.75
CA GLU A 84 24.77 12.14 10.08
C GLU A 84 25.47 13.13 11.05
N LYS A 85 24.83 13.47 12.16
CA LYS A 85 25.29 14.51 13.09
C LYS A 85 25.58 14.02 14.51
N ASP A 86 24.94 12.92 14.94
CA ASP A 86 24.96 12.47 16.34
C ASP A 86 24.68 10.97 16.44
N TYR A 87 24.34 10.47 17.63
CA TYR A 87 23.91 9.11 17.89
C TYR A 87 22.49 9.08 18.42
N ARG A 88 21.73 8.05 18.03
CA ARG A 88 20.49 7.64 18.66
C ARG A 88 20.76 6.45 19.57
N TYR A 89 20.09 6.38 20.70
CA TYR A 89 20.35 5.39 21.74
C TYR A 89 19.13 4.47 21.93
N PHE A 90 19.38 3.18 22.03
CA PHE A 90 18.33 2.16 22.13
C PHE A 90 18.62 1.24 23.31
N ILE A 91 17.58 0.96 24.12
CA ILE A 91 17.68 0.03 25.23
C ILE A 91 17.37 -1.39 24.74
N TYR A 92 18.10 -2.39 25.26
CA TYR A 92 17.80 -3.79 25.09
C TYR A 92 16.54 -4.16 25.89
N GLU A 93 15.59 -4.81 25.23
CA GLU A 93 14.34 -5.28 25.83
C GLU A 93 14.10 -6.75 25.45
N PRO A 94 13.33 -7.51 26.27
CA PRO A 94 12.97 -8.88 25.93
C PRO A 94 12.29 -8.97 24.56
N LEU A 95 12.72 -9.92 23.73
CA LEU A 95 12.09 -10.22 22.46
C LEU A 95 10.82 -11.04 22.68
N ARG A 96 9.71 -10.56 22.11
CA ARG A 96 8.43 -11.26 22.05
C ARG A 96 8.36 -12.09 20.79
N TRP A 97 7.95 -13.36 20.92
CA TRP A 97 7.87 -14.32 19.85
C TRP A 97 6.47 -14.91 19.78
N ARG A 98 5.92 -15.05 18.57
CA ARG A 98 4.72 -15.84 18.27
C ARG A 98 5.11 -17.30 18.13
N ILE A 99 4.33 -18.21 18.70
CA ILE A 99 4.48 -19.64 18.46
C ILE A 99 3.69 -19.98 17.21
N ILE A 100 4.38 -20.19 16.09
CA ILE A 100 3.76 -20.48 14.80
C ILE A 100 3.63 -21.98 14.52
N GLU A 101 4.40 -22.81 15.20
CA GLU A 101 4.29 -24.27 15.12
C GLU A 101 4.65 -24.89 16.47
N LYS A 102 3.96 -25.99 16.82
CA LYS A 102 4.28 -26.79 18.00
C LYS A 102 4.15 -28.25 17.69
N ASN A 103 5.25 -29.00 17.86
CA ASN A 103 5.35 -30.44 17.68
C ASN A 103 5.94 -31.07 18.94
N ASN A 104 5.13 -31.78 19.76
CA ASN A 104 5.59 -32.41 20.99
C ASN A 104 6.42 -31.48 21.86
N ASP A 105 7.74 -31.66 21.85
CA ASP A 105 8.72 -30.97 22.68
C ASP A 105 9.45 -29.83 21.96
N GLN A 106 9.03 -29.50 20.74
CA GLN A 106 9.63 -28.42 19.95
C GLN A 106 8.58 -27.38 19.55
N ALA A 107 9.01 -26.14 19.41
CA ALA A 107 8.21 -25.07 18.87
C ALA A 107 9.00 -24.21 17.87
N VAL A 108 8.33 -23.73 16.82
CA VAL A 108 8.86 -22.69 15.93
C VAL A 108 8.36 -21.35 16.43
N LEU A 109 9.29 -20.47 16.70
CA LEU A 109 9.07 -19.09 17.12
C LEU A 109 9.30 -18.14 15.97
N LEU A 110 8.39 -17.17 15.77
CA LEU A 110 8.52 -16.04 14.85
C LEU A 110 8.53 -14.74 15.65
N ALA A 111 9.47 -13.87 15.41
CA ALA A 111 9.49 -12.56 16.07
C ALA A 111 8.15 -11.82 15.87
N ASP A 112 7.64 -11.18 16.94
CA ASP A 112 6.35 -10.46 16.90
C ASP A 112 6.47 -9.07 16.26
N GLN A 113 7.70 -8.62 15.99
CA GLN A 113 8.03 -7.37 15.34
C GLN A 113 9.23 -7.56 14.40
N ILE A 114 9.34 -6.71 13.39
CA ILE A 114 10.58 -6.54 12.61
C ILE A 114 11.63 -5.93 13.56
N ILE A 115 12.72 -6.65 13.82
CA ILE A 115 13.67 -6.28 14.87
C ILE A 115 14.90 -5.54 14.39
N ASP A 116 15.24 -5.65 13.11
CA ASP A 116 16.38 -4.97 12.48
C ASP A 116 16.12 -4.71 10.99
N SER A 117 17.10 -4.14 10.29
CA SER A 117 17.10 -3.90 8.85
C SER A 117 18.43 -4.28 8.24
N ALA A 118 18.41 -5.13 7.23
CA ALA A 118 19.59 -5.51 6.45
C ALA A 118 19.17 -5.96 5.04
N PRO A 119 19.97 -5.70 4.00
CA PRO A 119 19.73 -6.25 2.67
C PRO A 119 19.87 -7.76 2.68
N TYR A 120 19.19 -8.43 1.76
CA TYR A 120 19.38 -9.88 1.57
C TYR A 120 20.82 -10.18 1.14
N ASN A 121 21.37 -9.33 0.28
CA ASN A 121 22.78 -9.32 -0.09
C ASN A 121 23.24 -7.88 -0.38
N HIS A 122 24.47 -7.51 -0.04
CA HIS A 122 24.97 -6.14 -0.25
C HIS A 122 25.20 -5.80 -1.72
N GLU A 123 25.57 -6.80 -2.52
CA GLU A 123 25.80 -6.63 -3.95
C GLU A 123 24.58 -7.13 -4.74
N ALA A 124 24.24 -6.42 -5.83
CA ALA A 124 23.17 -6.81 -6.76
C ALA A 124 23.65 -7.95 -7.69
N VAL A 125 23.82 -9.15 -7.13
CA VAL A 125 24.27 -10.35 -7.84
C VAL A 125 23.29 -11.50 -7.63
N ASP A 126 23.37 -12.52 -8.45
CA ASP A 126 22.65 -13.78 -8.24
C ASP A 126 23.15 -14.46 -6.97
N VAL A 127 22.28 -14.62 -6.00
CA VAL A 127 22.58 -15.24 -4.70
C VAL A 127 21.33 -15.89 -4.10
N ASN A 128 21.51 -17.02 -3.44
CA ASN A 128 20.45 -17.72 -2.73
C ASN A 128 20.68 -17.69 -1.21
N TRP A 129 19.71 -18.22 -0.44
CA TRP A 129 19.77 -18.24 1.03
C TRP A 129 21.06 -18.83 1.58
N GLU A 130 21.56 -19.89 0.97
CA GLU A 130 22.77 -20.58 1.42
C GLU A 130 23.98 -19.62 1.54
N ASN A 131 24.10 -18.67 0.62
CA ASN A 131 25.29 -17.85 0.42
C ASN A 131 25.07 -16.34 0.66
N CYS A 132 23.86 -15.90 1.04
CA CYS A 132 23.55 -14.47 1.15
C CYS A 132 24.11 -13.84 2.44
N ASP A 133 24.33 -12.54 2.37
CA ASP A 133 24.84 -11.74 3.50
C ASP A 133 23.85 -11.69 4.67
N LEU A 134 22.55 -11.70 4.39
CA LEU A 134 21.52 -11.67 5.44
C LEU A 134 21.60 -12.89 6.36
N ARG A 135 21.84 -14.07 5.81
CA ARG A 135 22.02 -15.28 6.61
C ARG A 135 23.21 -15.18 7.56
N VAL A 136 24.34 -14.64 7.07
CA VAL A 136 25.51 -14.36 7.90
C VAL A 136 25.17 -13.31 8.98
N PHE A 137 24.54 -12.21 8.58
CA PHE A 137 24.15 -11.12 9.49
C PHE A 137 23.26 -11.61 10.64
N ILE A 138 22.22 -12.39 10.37
CA ILE A 138 21.31 -12.84 11.44
C ILE A 138 22.00 -13.81 12.42
N HIS A 139 23.02 -14.57 11.96
CA HIS A 139 23.82 -15.40 12.83
C HIS A 139 24.82 -14.58 13.66
N GLU A 140 25.58 -13.71 13.04
CA GLU A 140 26.65 -12.96 13.73
C GLU A 140 26.11 -11.82 14.62
N GLU A 141 25.06 -11.10 14.16
CA GLU A 141 24.53 -9.94 14.88
C GLU A 141 23.33 -10.30 15.77
N ILE A 142 22.39 -11.12 15.30
CA ILE A 142 21.18 -11.40 16.09
C ILE A 142 21.41 -12.60 16.99
N TYR A 143 21.77 -13.77 16.45
CA TYR A 143 21.93 -14.98 17.28
C TYR A 143 23.02 -14.82 18.36
N GLU A 144 24.15 -14.22 18.01
CA GLU A 144 25.24 -14.05 18.98
C GLU A 144 24.93 -13.03 20.08
N ASN A 145 24.17 -11.96 19.77
CA ASN A 145 23.96 -10.85 20.71
C ASN A 145 22.61 -10.87 21.44
N ALA A 146 21.60 -11.56 20.88
CA ALA A 146 20.25 -11.58 21.46
C ALA A 146 20.07 -12.64 22.54
N PHE A 147 20.89 -13.70 22.55
CA PHE A 147 20.70 -14.86 23.42
C PHE A 147 21.92 -15.13 24.29
N THR A 148 21.65 -15.43 25.54
CA THR A 148 22.68 -15.92 26.49
C THR A 148 23.14 -17.33 26.11
N ASP A 149 24.30 -17.75 26.57
CA ASP A 149 24.81 -19.13 26.34
C ASP A 149 23.84 -20.22 26.84
N LYS A 150 23.04 -19.92 27.84
CA LYS A 150 22.01 -20.82 28.38
C LYS A 150 20.82 -20.92 27.42
N GLU A 151 20.35 -19.80 26.89
CA GLU A 151 19.26 -19.76 25.92
C GLU A 151 19.66 -20.43 24.60
N LYS A 152 20.88 -20.19 24.12
CA LYS A 152 21.44 -20.83 22.92
C LYS A 152 21.41 -22.36 22.99
N GLN A 153 21.55 -22.97 24.19
CA GLN A 153 21.44 -24.42 24.35
C GLN A 153 20.04 -24.99 24.05
N SER A 154 19.02 -24.15 24.09
CA SER A 154 17.64 -24.53 23.78
C SER A 154 17.27 -24.26 22.32
N ILE A 155 18.09 -23.53 21.56
CA ILE A 155 17.86 -23.24 20.15
C ILE A 155 18.38 -24.41 19.32
N ILE A 156 17.51 -24.95 18.45
CA ILE A 156 17.79 -26.12 17.64
C ILE A 156 18.41 -25.71 16.30
N ASN A 157 19.51 -26.36 15.93
CA ASN A 157 20.06 -26.25 14.57
C ASN A 157 19.12 -26.93 13.57
N THR A 158 18.20 -26.16 13.01
CA THR A 158 17.06 -26.64 12.20
C THR A 158 17.47 -26.89 10.76
N GLN A 159 17.08 -28.04 10.21
CA GLN A 159 17.17 -28.31 8.77
C GLN A 159 16.09 -27.52 8.05
N LEU A 160 16.48 -26.68 7.11
CA LEU A 160 15.60 -25.88 6.28
C LEU A 160 15.62 -26.37 4.85
N SER A 161 14.46 -26.63 4.28
CA SER A 161 14.33 -26.88 2.85
C SER A 161 14.21 -25.55 2.11
N ASN A 162 15.10 -25.32 1.15
CA ASN A 162 15.10 -24.15 0.28
C ASN A 162 14.48 -24.52 -1.07
N LEU A 163 13.15 -24.74 -1.08
CA LEU A 163 12.41 -25.09 -2.27
C LEU A 163 12.51 -23.97 -3.32
N ASP A 164 12.55 -24.38 -4.59
CA ASP A 164 12.47 -23.45 -5.71
C ASP A 164 11.22 -22.58 -5.63
N ASN A 165 11.33 -21.34 -6.14
CA ASN A 165 10.19 -20.44 -6.18
C ASN A 165 9.01 -21.10 -6.89
N TYR A 166 7.86 -21.13 -6.25
CA TYR A 166 6.67 -21.85 -6.74
C TYR A 166 6.19 -21.37 -8.11
N TYR A 167 6.26 -20.07 -8.39
CA TYR A 167 5.75 -19.47 -9.63
C TYR A 167 6.78 -19.45 -10.75
N PHE A 168 8.03 -19.18 -10.43
CA PHE A 168 9.07 -18.92 -11.42
C PHE A 168 10.05 -20.08 -11.59
N GLY A 169 10.03 -21.07 -10.67
CA GLY A 169 10.97 -22.16 -10.67
C GLY A 169 12.43 -21.71 -10.48
N THR A 170 12.62 -20.54 -9.88
CA THR A 170 13.95 -20.01 -9.57
C THR A 170 14.59 -20.89 -8.50
N ASP A 171 15.79 -21.36 -8.76
CA ASP A 171 16.59 -22.17 -7.83
C ASP A 171 16.95 -21.34 -6.58
N CYS A 172 16.51 -21.79 -5.41
CA CYS A 172 16.77 -21.15 -4.11
C CYS A 172 17.96 -21.76 -3.36
N GLY A 173 18.72 -22.63 -4.01
CA GLY A 173 19.93 -23.25 -3.49
C GLY A 173 19.70 -24.50 -2.66
N GLU A 174 20.80 -25.05 -2.14
CA GLU A 174 20.76 -26.26 -1.34
C GLU A 174 20.11 -26.05 0.02
N ASP A 175 19.59 -27.12 0.61
CA ASP A 175 19.07 -27.13 1.99
C ASP A 175 20.14 -26.67 2.98
N THR A 176 19.74 -25.86 3.96
CA THR A 176 20.67 -25.31 4.97
C THR A 176 20.34 -25.80 6.39
N ARG A 177 21.29 -25.58 7.31
CA ARG A 177 21.07 -25.75 8.74
C ARG A 177 21.35 -24.47 9.46
N ASP A 178 20.32 -23.96 10.17
CA ASP A 178 20.39 -22.67 10.81
C ASP A 178 19.78 -22.68 12.22
N TYR A 179 20.42 -21.98 13.16
CA TYR A 179 19.87 -21.77 14.50
C TYR A 179 18.80 -20.69 14.49
N ILE A 180 18.99 -19.67 13.65
CA ILE A 180 18.06 -18.58 13.43
C ILE A 180 17.99 -18.31 11.93
N TYR A 181 16.80 -18.02 11.42
CA TYR A 181 16.52 -17.89 9.99
C TYR A 181 15.34 -16.96 9.74
N ILE A 182 15.02 -16.64 8.49
CA ILE A 182 13.77 -16.03 8.09
C ILE A 182 12.89 -17.07 7.38
N LEU A 183 11.58 -16.84 7.37
CA LEU A 183 10.63 -17.78 6.76
C LEU A 183 10.76 -17.84 5.24
N SER A 184 10.35 -18.95 4.61
CA SER A 184 10.22 -19.09 3.16
C SER A 184 8.81 -18.72 2.70
N GLU A 185 8.65 -18.64 1.40
CA GLU A 185 7.33 -18.54 0.76
C GLU A 185 6.40 -19.70 1.18
N GLU A 186 6.90 -20.94 1.22
CA GLU A 186 6.14 -22.11 1.66
C GLU A 186 5.64 -21.97 3.10
N ASP A 187 6.44 -21.36 3.99
CA ASP A 187 6.10 -21.22 5.41
C ASP A 187 4.90 -20.32 5.66
N ILE A 188 4.61 -19.39 4.74
CA ILE A 188 3.61 -18.33 4.95
C ILE A 188 2.52 -18.28 3.87
N PHE A 189 2.63 -19.05 2.80
CA PHE A 189 1.82 -18.92 1.61
C PHE A 189 1.57 -20.26 0.91
N TYR A 190 0.48 -20.41 0.12
CA TYR A 190 0.02 -21.54 -0.70
C TYR A 190 0.05 -22.98 -0.10
N SER A 191 0.67 -23.21 1.02
CA SER A 191 0.88 -24.56 1.57
C SER A 191 -0.01 -24.88 2.78
N ASP A 192 -0.14 -26.17 3.10
CA ASP A 192 -0.75 -26.62 4.36
C ASP A 192 0.06 -26.15 5.57
N LYS A 193 1.37 -25.97 5.40
CA LYS A 193 2.28 -25.46 6.41
C LYS A 193 1.97 -24.00 6.76
N ALA A 194 1.73 -23.15 5.74
CA ALA A 194 1.30 -21.77 5.96
C ALA A 194 0.03 -21.69 6.81
N ALA A 195 -0.97 -22.52 6.49
CA ALA A 195 -2.21 -22.58 7.28
C ALA A 195 -1.97 -23.08 8.72
N ALA A 196 -1.07 -24.06 8.90
CA ALA A 196 -0.68 -24.55 10.23
C ALA A 196 0.04 -23.47 11.06
N HIS A 197 0.80 -22.60 10.40
CA HIS A 197 1.46 -21.44 11.02
C HIS A 197 0.50 -20.27 11.33
N GLY A 198 -0.77 -20.37 10.92
CA GLY A 198 -1.79 -19.33 11.13
C GLY A 198 -1.83 -18.28 10.02
N PHE A 199 -1.22 -18.52 8.86
CA PHE A 199 -1.30 -17.64 7.71
C PHE A 199 -2.38 -18.09 6.72
N SER A 200 -2.97 -17.15 6.00
CA SER A 200 -3.93 -17.46 4.94
C SER A 200 -3.20 -18.12 3.75
N ARG A 201 -3.89 -19.06 3.10
CA ARG A 201 -3.40 -19.69 1.86
C ARG A 201 -3.67 -18.86 0.61
N SER A 202 -4.37 -17.74 0.74
CA SER A 202 -4.76 -16.94 -0.42
C SER A 202 -3.58 -16.15 -0.97
N ASP A 203 -3.38 -16.28 -2.26
CA ASP A 203 -2.40 -15.62 -3.08
C ASP A 203 -2.77 -14.14 -3.30
N GLY A 204 -1.80 -13.24 -3.14
CA GLY A 204 -1.95 -11.81 -3.46
C GLY A 204 -2.94 -11.02 -2.59
N VAL A 205 -3.59 -11.63 -1.62
CA VAL A 205 -4.51 -10.95 -0.71
C VAL A 205 -3.77 -10.42 0.50
N ALA A 206 -4.06 -9.19 0.86
CA ALA A 206 -3.65 -8.62 2.13
C ALA A 206 -4.07 -9.53 3.29
N ASP A 207 -3.10 -10.18 3.94
CA ASP A 207 -3.35 -11.03 5.10
C ASP A 207 -2.88 -10.32 6.37
N LEU A 208 -3.81 -10.03 7.26
CA LEU A 208 -3.53 -9.39 8.54
C LEU A 208 -2.51 -10.18 9.38
N ALA A 209 -2.49 -11.50 9.23
CA ALA A 209 -1.56 -12.39 9.92
C ALA A 209 -0.08 -12.14 9.53
N ARG A 210 0.16 -11.60 8.32
CA ARG A 210 1.49 -11.31 7.77
C ARG A 210 1.96 -9.87 8.02
N ARG A 211 1.19 -9.06 8.72
CA ARG A 211 1.53 -7.66 9.02
C ARG A 211 2.39 -7.56 10.27
N PHE A 212 3.47 -6.80 10.18
CA PHE A 212 4.39 -6.58 11.30
C PHE A 212 4.86 -5.13 11.38
N ARG A 213 5.05 -4.65 12.61
CA ARG A 213 5.64 -3.33 12.86
C ARG A 213 7.14 -3.44 13.09
N PRO A 214 7.96 -2.59 12.48
CA PRO A 214 9.36 -2.47 12.88
C PRO A 214 9.50 -1.80 14.25
N THR A 215 10.49 -2.22 15.01
CA THR A 215 10.90 -1.55 16.26
C THR A 215 11.51 -0.18 15.94
N ALA A 216 11.60 0.70 16.94
CA ALA A 216 12.28 1.98 16.77
C ALA A 216 13.76 1.79 16.38
N TYR A 217 14.40 0.72 16.89
CA TYR A 217 15.75 0.34 16.49
C TYR A 217 15.82 -0.08 15.00
N ALA A 218 14.93 -0.96 14.56
CA ALA A 218 14.88 -1.39 13.16
C ALA A 218 14.70 -0.19 12.21
N ILE A 219 13.81 0.77 12.55
CA ILE A 219 13.64 2.01 11.78
C ILE A 219 14.94 2.83 11.75
N ALA A 220 15.63 2.94 12.88
CA ALA A 220 16.91 3.67 12.95
C ALA A 220 18.01 2.97 12.14
N ARG A 221 17.91 1.66 11.94
CA ARG A 221 18.80 0.84 11.11
C ARG A 221 18.47 0.91 9.61
N GLY A 222 17.29 1.45 9.27
CA GLY A 222 16.87 1.66 7.89
C GLY A 222 15.58 0.93 7.48
N ALA A 223 14.97 0.12 8.36
CA ALA A 223 13.73 -0.56 8.03
C ALA A 223 12.65 0.46 7.62
N TRP A 224 12.08 0.23 6.47
CA TRP A 224 10.96 1.05 6.03
C TRP A 224 9.70 0.77 6.85
N ALA A 225 8.96 1.82 7.13
CA ALA A 225 7.64 1.75 7.75
C ALA A 225 6.67 2.68 7.03
N SER A 226 5.47 2.21 6.78
CA SER A 226 4.38 2.99 6.22
C SER A 226 4.11 4.22 7.09
N ARG A 227 3.92 5.38 6.47
CA ARG A 227 3.75 6.66 7.16
C ARG A 227 2.30 7.14 7.19
N SER A 228 1.38 6.42 6.59
CA SER A 228 -0.01 6.84 6.46
C SER A 228 -0.97 5.68 6.21
N GLY A 229 -2.26 5.93 6.40
CA GLY A 229 -3.36 5.02 6.10
C GLY A 229 -3.50 3.85 7.08
N SER A 230 -4.26 2.84 6.66
CA SER A 230 -4.54 1.63 7.47
C SER A 230 -3.31 0.77 7.76
N THR A 231 -2.18 1.07 7.13
CA THR A 231 -0.90 0.38 7.31
C THR A 231 0.13 1.22 8.07
N GLU A 232 -0.25 2.40 8.59
CA GLU A 232 0.68 3.28 9.29
C GLU A 232 1.49 2.55 10.37
N GLY A 233 2.80 2.69 10.29
CA GLY A 233 3.76 2.04 11.16
C GLY A 233 3.99 0.56 10.87
N LEU A 234 3.39 -0.03 9.82
CA LEU A 234 3.69 -1.39 9.36
C LEU A 234 4.88 -1.35 8.39
N GLY A 235 5.69 -2.40 8.38
CA GLY A 235 6.86 -2.52 7.52
C GLY A 235 6.73 -3.69 6.54
N TYR A 236 7.62 -3.74 5.55
CA TYR A 236 7.80 -4.92 4.71
C TYR A 236 9.04 -5.73 5.14
N TRP A 237 9.07 -7.01 4.83
CA TRP A 237 10.12 -7.91 5.27
C TRP A 237 10.42 -9.00 4.25
N ASN A 238 11.69 -9.40 4.15
CA ASN A 238 12.14 -10.40 3.20
C ASN A 238 11.85 -11.82 3.67
N LEU A 239 11.63 -12.71 2.69
CA LEU A 239 11.64 -14.17 2.85
C LEU A 239 12.99 -14.73 2.40
N ARG A 240 13.29 -16.03 2.72
CA ARG A 240 14.52 -16.65 2.22
C ARG A 240 14.40 -17.15 0.77
N THR A 241 13.21 -17.18 0.19
CA THR A 241 12.93 -17.63 -1.17
C THR A 241 13.35 -16.57 -2.19
N ASN A 242 14.09 -16.95 -3.23
CA ASN A 242 14.40 -16.06 -4.34
C ASN A 242 13.13 -15.74 -5.15
N GLY A 243 13.10 -14.58 -5.81
CA GLY A 243 11.99 -14.11 -6.63
C GLY A 243 12.01 -14.70 -8.05
N TYR A 244 11.68 -13.87 -9.06
CA TYR A 244 11.68 -14.32 -10.46
C TYR A 244 13.07 -14.63 -11.01
N SER A 245 14.13 -14.20 -10.33
CA SER A 245 15.54 -14.51 -10.61
C SER A 245 16.32 -14.60 -9.31
N ALA A 246 17.51 -15.18 -9.34
CA ALA A 246 18.37 -15.30 -8.16
C ALA A 246 18.91 -13.95 -7.64
N SER A 247 18.80 -12.87 -8.42
CA SER A 247 19.09 -11.49 -7.97
C SER A 247 17.88 -10.77 -7.34
N ASN A 248 16.76 -11.48 -7.18
CA ASN A 248 15.56 -10.99 -6.51
C ASN A 248 15.18 -11.88 -5.33
N VAL A 249 14.59 -11.31 -4.30
CA VAL A 249 14.11 -12.01 -3.11
C VAL A 249 12.64 -11.71 -2.86
N VAL A 250 11.84 -12.75 -2.59
CA VAL A 250 10.42 -12.61 -2.23
C VAL A 250 10.29 -11.81 -0.93
N TYR A 251 9.32 -10.94 -0.87
CA TYR A 251 9.04 -10.14 0.33
C TYR A 251 7.54 -10.05 0.61
N VAL A 252 7.21 -9.70 1.84
CA VAL A 252 5.85 -9.41 2.29
C VAL A 252 5.72 -7.92 2.53
N SER A 253 4.72 -7.29 1.94
CA SER A 253 4.47 -5.85 2.09
C SER A 253 3.81 -5.49 3.43
N ASP A 254 3.69 -4.20 3.70
CA ASP A 254 3.00 -3.64 4.86
C ASP A 254 1.50 -4.01 4.92
N VAL A 255 0.85 -4.26 3.79
CA VAL A 255 -0.52 -4.78 3.74
C VAL A 255 -0.61 -6.29 4.00
N GLY A 256 0.52 -7.00 4.11
CA GLY A 256 0.58 -8.46 4.28
C GLY A 256 0.44 -9.26 2.97
N ALA A 257 0.59 -8.60 1.82
CA ALA A 257 0.64 -9.27 0.51
C ALA A 257 2.04 -9.85 0.25
N VAL A 258 2.11 -11.04 -0.34
CA VAL A 258 3.36 -11.72 -0.72
C VAL A 258 3.70 -11.32 -2.16
N TYR A 259 4.87 -10.74 -2.37
CA TYR A 259 5.38 -10.35 -3.69
C TYR A 259 6.35 -11.41 -4.20
N ASN A 260 5.81 -12.40 -4.94
CA ASN A 260 6.55 -13.58 -5.40
C ASN A 260 7.62 -13.25 -6.45
N ARG A 261 7.44 -12.19 -7.23
CA ARG A 261 8.47 -11.70 -8.14
C ARG A 261 9.70 -11.19 -7.40
N GLY A 262 9.48 -10.65 -6.20
CA GLY A 262 10.53 -10.17 -5.31
C GLY A 262 11.05 -8.77 -5.65
N SER A 263 11.84 -8.22 -4.73
CA SER A 263 12.66 -7.02 -4.90
C SER A 263 14.12 -7.42 -5.14
N TYR A 264 14.97 -6.46 -5.52
CA TYR A 264 16.41 -6.71 -5.65
C TYR A 264 17.02 -7.14 -4.31
N VAL A 265 17.94 -8.11 -4.36
CA VAL A 265 18.63 -8.64 -3.16
C VAL A 265 19.38 -7.59 -2.35
N ASN A 266 19.78 -6.48 -2.98
CA ASN A 266 20.52 -5.38 -2.34
C ASN A 266 19.63 -4.23 -1.83
N CYS A 267 18.33 -4.46 -1.66
CA CYS A 267 17.42 -3.48 -1.08
C CYS A 267 17.78 -3.25 0.40
N LEU A 268 18.10 -1.99 0.75
CA LEU A 268 18.69 -1.65 2.05
C LEU A 268 17.67 -1.42 3.18
N ASP A 269 16.39 -1.27 2.85
CA ASP A 269 15.33 -0.88 3.77
C ASP A 269 14.36 -2.01 4.12
N ALA A 270 14.70 -3.24 3.73
CA ALA A 270 13.94 -4.43 4.07
C ALA A 270 14.07 -4.78 5.56
N GLY A 271 12.95 -5.09 6.18
CA GLY A 271 12.89 -5.52 7.56
C GLY A 271 13.39 -6.95 7.76
N VAL A 272 14.04 -7.20 8.90
CA VAL A 272 14.46 -8.53 9.35
C VAL A 272 13.45 -9.06 10.36
N LEU A 273 12.74 -10.13 10.00
CA LEU A 273 11.75 -10.82 10.82
C LEU A 273 12.23 -12.27 11.07
N PRO A 274 13.03 -12.52 12.11
CA PRO A 274 13.64 -13.82 12.32
C PRO A 274 12.66 -14.84 12.91
N ALA A 275 12.98 -16.11 12.63
CA ALA A 275 12.35 -17.29 13.21
C ALA A 275 13.43 -18.25 13.74
N MET A 276 13.05 -19.14 14.66
CA MET A 276 13.92 -20.18 15.19
C MET A 276 13.10 -21.37 15.72
N THR A 277 13.72 -22.51 15.80
CA THR A 277 13.13 -23.68 16.47
C THR A 277 13.76 -23.86 17.85
N ILE A 278 12.96 -24.11 18.88
CA ILE A 278 13.43 -24.31 20.26
C ILE A 278 12.99 -25.67 20.80
N ASP A 279 13.78 -26.20 21.73
CA ASP A 279 13.44 -27.35 22.56
C ASP A 279 12.71 -26.88 23.84
N LEU A 280 11.41 -27.17 23.92
CA LEU A 280 10.54 -26.77 25.03
C LEU A 280 10.91 -27.45 26.38
N LYS A 281 11.73 -28.49 26.36
CA LYS A 281 12.19 -29.13 27.59
C LYS A 281 13.33 -28.37 28.29
N THR A 282 14.14 -27.69 27.48
CA THR A 282 15.33 -26.97 27.95
C THR A 282 15.14 -25.47 27.97
N ALA A 283 14.23 -24.93 27.15
CA ALA A 283 13.96 -23.50 27.07
C ALA A 283 13.26 -22.97 28.31
N GLU A 284 13.80 -21.89 28.89
CA GLU A 284 13.14 -21.12 29.92
C GLU A 284 12.36 -19.96 29.29
N LEU A 285 11.07 -20.18 29.07
CA LEU A 285 10.19 -19.22 28.42
C LEU A 285 9.38 -18.45 29.46
N ALA A 286 9.30 -17.14 29.31
CA ALA A 286 8.34 -16.33 30.05
C ALA A 286 7.08 -16.13 29.19
N ASP A 287 5.91 -16.25 29.81
CA ASP A 287 4.63 -15.99 29.13
C ASP A 287 4.54 -14.52 28.67
N ALA A 288 4.21 -14.31 27.42
CA ALA A 288 4.00 -12.99 26.82
C ALA A 288 2.54 -12.79 26.35
N GLY A 289 1.64 -13.64 26.84
CA GLY A 289 0.22 -13.61 26.50
C GLY A 289 -0.08 -14.13 25.10
N LYS A 290 -1.07 -13.53 24.45
CA LYS A 290 -1.49 -13.89 23.10
C LYS A 290 -1.43 -12.66 22.21
N VAL A 291 -1.27 -12.87 20.91
CA VAL A 291 -1.44 -11.87 19.87
C VAL A 291 -2.43 -12.39 18.83
N SER A 292 -3.20 -11.50 18.28
CA SER A 292 -4.18 -11.82 17.27
C SER A 292 -3.95 -11.01 16.00
N SER A 293 -4.20 -11.61 14.84
CA SER A 293 -4.02 -10.94 13.55
C SER A 293 -4.84 -9.66 13.40
N ASP A 294 -5.94 -9.52 14.14
CA ASP A 294 -6.78 -8.33 14.15
C ASP A 294 -6.26 -7.20 15.05
N GLU A 295 -5.24 -7.42 15.88
CA GLU A 295 -4.65 -6.33 16.69
C GLU A 295 -3.96 -5.25 15.86
N LEU A 296 -3.48 -5.60 14.66
CA LEU A 296 -2.94 -4.66 13.69
C LEU A 296 -3.98 -4.25 12.62
N TYR A 297 -5.18 -4.78 12.73
CA TYR A 297 -6.33 -4.28 12.02
C TYR A 297 -6.81 -3.04 12.76
N VAL A 298 -6.58 -1.88 12.17
CA VAL A 298 -7.31 -0.69 12.58
C VAL A 298 -8.73 -0.94 12.06
N GLU A 299 -9.60 -1.44 12.96
CA GLU A 299 -11.02 -1.36 12.72
C GLU A 299 -11.29 0.13 12.48
N THR A 300 -11.49 0.54 11.25
CA THR A 300 -12.31 1.70 10.97
C THR A 300 -13.64 1.31 11.62
N SER A 301 -13.96 1.91 12.75
CA SER A 301 -14.96 1.43 13.69
C SER A 301 -16.30 1.19 13.00
N ALA A 302 -16.55 -0.04 12.57
CA ALA A 302 -17.86 -0.55 12.23
C ALA A 302 -18.58 -0.92 13.53
N GLY A 303 -18.87 0.09 14.34
CA GLY A 303 -19.79 0.03 15.46
C GLY A 303 -21.18 0.29 14.94
N SER A 304 -21.93 -0.77 14.69
CA SER A 304 -23.40 -0.81 14.71
C SER A 304 -24.16 0.45 14.26
N ASP A 305 -23.94 0.91 13.01
CA ASP A 305 -24.97 1.64 12.27
C ASP A 305 -24.72 1.46 10.76
N LYS A 306 -25.71 0.91 10.08
CA LYS A 306 -25.62 0.43 8.70
C LYS A 306 -25.57 1.53 7.62
N THR A 307 -25.19 2.74 8.01
CA THR A 307 -25.01 3.89 7.12
C THR A 307 -23.57 4.39 7.06
N ALA A 308 -22.59 3.64 7.59
CA ALA A 308 -21.29 4.16 7.98
C ALA A 308 -20.08 3.85 7.07
N ASP A 309 -20.26 3.43 5.83
CA ASP A 309 -19.14 3.43 4.86
C ASP A 309 -18.70 4.88 4.47
N TYR A 310 -19.41 5.87 4.99
CA TYR A 310 -19.16 7.31 4.75
C TYR A 310 -18.49 8.03 5.92
N LEU A 311 -18.36 7.43 7.11
CA LEU A 311 -18.15 8.21 8.34
C LEU A 311 -16.99 7.78 9.22
N ASP A 312 -15.99 7.06 8.74
CA ASP A 312 -14.89 6.65 9.62
C ASP A 312 -13.51 7.19 9.24
N TYR A 313 -13.47 8.45 8.85
CA TYR A 313 -12.31 9.31 9.02
C TYR A 313 -12.63 10.35 10.08
N SER A 314 -12.21 10.10 11.32
CA SER A 314 -12.09 11.19 12.28
C SER A 314 -11.16 12.23 11.67
N PRO A 315 -11.59 13.49 11.50
CA PRO A 315 -10.72 14.54 11.01
C PRO A 315 -9.55 14.68 11.99
N ALA A 316 -8.38 14.26 11.57
CA ALA A 316 -7.16 14.73 12.18
C ALA A 316 -7.08 16.21 11.84
N ASP A 317 -7.34 17.05 12.83
CA ASP A 317 -7.47 18.51 12.78
C ASP A 317 -8.63 19.04 11.91
N ASN A 318 -9.36 20.02 12.42
CA ASN A 318 -10.21 20.93 11.66
C ASN A 318 -9.33 21.73 10.68
N GLY A 319 -8.71 21.02 9.71
CA GLY A 319 -7.79 21.58 8.74
C GLY A 319 -8.54 22.51 7.81
N THR A 320 -8.15 23.75 7.81
CA THR A 320 -8.43 24.64 6.70
C THR A 320 -7.80 24.07 5.45
N CYS A 321 -8.60 23.77 4.41
CA CYS A 321 -8.09 23.42 3.09
C CYS A 321 -7.06 24.45 2.62
N SER A 322 -5.98 24.00 2.04
CA SER A 322 -4.94 24.86 1.47
C SER A 322 -4.80 24.63 -0.04
N GLU A 323 -4.35 25.67 -0.73
CA GLU A 323 -3.94 25.56 -2.13
C GLU A 323 -2.74 24.61 -2.28
N PRO A 324 -2.51 24.03 -3.48
CA PRO A 324 -1.37 23.18 -3.73
C PRO A 324 -0.04 23.85 -3.39
N VAL A 325 0.89 23.10 -2.82
CA VAL A 325 2.23 23.57 -2.49
C VAL A 325 3.26 22.91 -3.40
N ILE A 326 3.95 23.70 -4.22
CA ILE A 326 5.04 23.23 -5.08
C ILE A 326 6.37 23.48 -4.36
N GLU A 327 7.14 22.43 -4.14
CA GLU A 327 8.44 22.44 -3.48
C GLU A 327 9.54 21.97 -4.41
N LYS A 328 10.77 22.46 -4.23
CA LYS A 328 11.93 21.94 -4.95
C LYS A 328 12.22 20.51 -4.53
N GLU A 329 12.45 19.66 -5.51
CA GLU A 329 12.75 18.24 -5.31
C GLU A 329 13.75 17.75 -6.37
N GLY A 330 14.97 17.50 -5.94
CA GLY A 330 16.08 17.13 -6.84
C GLY A 330 15.99 15.71 -7.43
N SER A 331 15.09 14.86 -6.90
CA SER A 331 14.91 13.49 -7.39
C SER A 331 13.96 13.40 -8.60
N THR A 332 13.26 14.48 -8.95
CA THR A 332 12.38 14.54 -10.12
C THR A 332 13.03 15.23 -11.29
N SER A 333 12.69 14.82 -12.52
CA SER A 333 13.18 15.49 -13.74
C SER A 333 12.68 16.91 -13.89
N SER A 334 11.51 17.24 -13.35
CA SER A 334 11.00 18.62 -13.27
C SER A 334 11.74 19.47 -12.25
N GLY A 335 12.46 18.87 -11.30
CA GLY A 335 13.10 19.54 -10.16
C GLY A 335 12.14 19.97 -9.06
N TYR A 336 10.87 19.50 -9.09
CA TYR A 336 9.80 19.89 -8.17
C TYR A 336 8.91 18.71 -7.80
N LYS A 337 8.32 18.79 -6.62
CA LYS A 337 7.19 17.98 -6.17
C LYS A 337 6.02 18.87 -5.79
N THR A 338 4.82 18.32 -5.81
CA THR A 338 3.61 19.00 -5.38
C THR A 338 2.93 18.23 -4.26
N LEU A 339 2.38 18.98 -3.29
CA LEU A 339 1.54 18.48 -2.21
C LEU A 339 0.14 19.05 -2.40
N TRP A 340 -0.90 18.21 -2.37
CA TRP A 340 -2.30 18.62 -2.41
C TRP A 340 -3.01 18.18 -1.13
N ASP A 341 -3.83 19.05 -0.57
CA ASP A 341 -4.86 18.66 0.38
C ASP A 341 -5.96 17.92 -0.36
N CYS A 342 -6.57 16.92 0.28
CA CYS A 342 -7.59 16.10 -0.34
C CYS A 342 -8.86 16.03 0.50
N VAL A 343 -9.99 15.80 -0.20
CA VAL A 343 -11.31 15.57 0.40
C VAL A 343 -11.99 14.38 -0.26
N TYR A 344 -12.90 13.73 0.48
CA TYR A 344 -13.84 12.78 -0.11
C TYR A 344 -15.14 13.48 -0.47
N PHE A 345 -15.65 13.22 -1.68
CA PHE A 345 -16.90 13.79 -2.17
C PHE A 345 -17.46 12.92 -3.32
N GLY A 346 -18.72 12.53 -3.25
CA GLY A 346 -19.32 11.60 -4.20
C GLY A 346 -18.78 10.18 -4.10
N GLN A 347 -19.30 9.28 -4.92
CA GLN A 347 -18.89 7.88 -5.00
C GLN A 347 -18.95 7.38 -6.45
N TYR A 348 -18.09 6.42 -6.80
CA TYR A 348 -18.08 5.82 -8.13
C TYR A 348 -17.64 4.35 -8.07
N PRO A 349 -18.01 3.49 -9.04
CA PRO A 349 -17.50 2.13 -9.04
C PRO A 349 -15.98 2.14 -9.19
N THR A 350 -15.27 1.54 -8.26
CA THR A 350 -13.80 1.56 -8.26
C THR A 350 -13.18 0.20 -7.96
N ALA A 351 -13.73 -0.55 -7.00
CA ALA A 351 -13.17 -1.82 -6.54
C ALA A 351 -13.93 -3.01 -7.13
N GLU A 352 -13.21 -3.95 -7.74
CA GLU A 352 -13.80 -5.18 -8.27
C GLU A 352 -14.07 -6.19 -7.15
N ILE A 353 -15.22 -6.87 -7.20
CA ILE A 353 -15.59 -7.98 -6.33
C ILE A 353 -15.25 -9.27 -7.03
N MET A 354 -14.35 -10.05 -6.48
CA MET A 354 -13.94 -11.34 -7.02
C MET A 354 -14.31 -12.48 -6.07
N LYS A 355 -14.69 -13.63 -6.62
CA LYS A 355 -14.95 -14.85 -5.84
C LYS A 355 -13.66 -15.43 -5.27
N THR A 356 -12.64 -15.50 -6.11
CA THR A 356 -11.28 -15.93 -5.79
C THR A 356 -10.35 -15.14 -6.71
N LEU A 357 -9.13 -14.87 -6.27
CA LEU A 357 -8.10 -14.42 -7.21
C LEU A 357 -7.78 -15.57 -8.17
N LYS A 358 -8.41 -15.58 -9.34
CA LYS A 358 -8.03 -16.46 -10.44
C LYS A 358 -7.42 -15.59 -11.53
N ASP A 359 -6.16 -15.87 -11.80
CA ASP A 359 -5.37 -15.52 -12.98
C ASP A 359 -5.59 -14.17 -13.71
N PRO A 360 -4.57 -13.74 -14.34
CA PRO A 360 -3.51 -12.89 -13.83
C PRO A 360 -3.92 -11.45 -14.00
N VAL A 361 -4.55 -10.91 -13.01
CA VAL A 361 -4.37 -9.48 -12.79
C VAL A 361 -2.88 -9.37 -12.56
N GLU A 362 -2.15 -8.79 -13.47
CA GLU A 362 -0.75 -8.48 -13.21
C GLU A 362 -0.72 -7.71 -11.90
N GLU A 363 -0.17 -8.32 -10.85
CA GLU A 363 -0.25 -7.90 -9.44
C GLU A 363 0.15 -6.43 -9.24
N TYR A 364 1.02 -5.93 -10.11
CA TYR A 364 1.49 -4.54 -10.15
C TYR A 364 0.52 -3.53 -10.80
N ALA A 365 -0.56 -4.01 -11.43
CA ALA A 365 -1.56 -3.15 -12.05
C ALA A 365 -2.78 -2.90 -11.13
N ILE A 366 -2.85 -3.61 -9.98
CA ILE A 366 -3.97 -3.47 -9.05
C ILE A 366 -3.80 -2.18 -8.24
N PRO A 367 -4.68 -1.19 -8.40
CA PRO A 367 -4.68 -0.03 -7.51
C PRO A 367 -4.96 -0.46 -6.07
N GLU A 368 -4.32 0.17 -5.12
CA GLU A 368 -4.55 -0.06 -3.69
C GLU A 368 -6.05 -0.09 -3.36
N GLY A 369 -6.53 -1.15 -2.69
CA GLY A 369 -7.94 -1.35 -2.39
C GLY A 369 -8.85 -1.60 -3.61
N GLY A 370 -8.27 -1.92 -4.79
CA GLY A 370 -9.00 -2.10 -6.04
C GLY A 370 -9.73 -3.43 -6.21
N ILE A 371 -9.34 -4.47 -5.46
CA ILE A 371 -10.01 -5.79 -5.48
C ILE A 371 -10.52 -6.14 -4.08
N ILE A 372 -11.74 -6.67 -4.04
CA ILE A 372 -12.35 -7.24 -2.84
C ILE A 372 -12.63 -8.70 -3.14
N VAL A 373 -11.98 -9.61 -2.43
CA VAL A 373 -12.23 -11.06 -2.58
C VAL A 373 -13.25 -11.48 -1.54
N ASP A 374 -14.47 -11.76 -2.01
CA ASP A 374 -15.59 -12.19 -1.16
C ASP A 374 -16.51 -13.13 -1.97
N GLU A 375 -16.41 -14.44 -1.70
CA GLU A 375 -17.20 -15.46 -2.39
C GLU A 375 -18.70 -15.29 -2.12
N GLN A 376 -19.10 -14.96 -0.89
CA GLN A 376 -20.51 -14.85 -0.52
C GLN A 376 -21.16 -13.62 -1.16
N LEU A 377 -20.46 -12.48 -1.12
CA LEU A 377 -20.89 -11.27 -1.79
C LEU A 377 -20.95 -11.46 -3.31
N HIS A 378 -19.93 -12.10 -3.90
CA HIS A 378 -19.92 -12.39 -5.33
C HIS A 378 -21.12 -13.27 -5.74
N ASP A 379 -21.42 -14.33 -4.97
CA ASP A 379 -22.58 -15.19 -5.23
C ASP A 379 -23.92 -14.44 -5.00
N ALA A 380 -23.99 -13.54 -4.02
CA ALA A 380 -25.15 -12.67 -3.83
C ALA A 380 -25.34 -11.73 -5.02
N LEU A 381 -24.27 -11.12 -5.55
CA LEU A 381 -24.30 -10.27 -6.75
C LEU A 381 -24.73 -11.04 -7.99
N ASN A 382 -24.26 -12.29 -8.16
CA ASN A 382 -24.72 -13.17 -9.25
C ASN A 382 -26.23 -13.41 -9.24
N ASN A 383 -26.84 -13.43 -8.07
CA ASN A 383 -28.27 -13.70 -7.89
C ASN A 383 -29.11 -12.44 -7.68
N ALA A 384 -28.51 -11.27 -7.66
CA ALA A 384 -29.17 -9.99 -7.43
C ALA A 384 -30.06 -9.59 -8.61
N VAL A 385 -31.05 -8.74 -8.30
CA VAL A 385 -31.83 -8.05 -9.33
C VAL A 385 -31.08 -6.79 -9.74
N TRP A 386 -30.78 -6.67 -11.03
CA TRP A 386 -30.04 -5.57 -11.60
C TRP A 386 -30.94 -4.64 -12.43
N GLU A 387 -30.84 -3.34 -12.21
CA GLU A 387 -31.52 -2.32 -12.98
C GLU A 387 -30.47 -1.39 -13.59
N ASN A 388 -30.44 -1.28 -14.92
CA ASN A 388 -29.41 -0.51 -15.66
C ASN A 388 -27.96 -0.85 -15.26
N ASP A 389 -27.67 -2.15 -15.03
CA ASP A 389 -26.40 -2.67 -14.57
C ASP A 389 -25.95 -2.16 -13.19
N GLU A 390 -26.91 -1.72 -12.37
CA GLU A 390 -26.70 -1.35 -10.96
C GLU A 390 -27.57 -2.15 -10.01
N THR A 391 -27.10 -2.34 -8.79
CA THR A 391 -27.83 -2.96 -7.68
C THR A 391 -27.33 -2.46 -6.35
N VAL A 392 -28.13 -2.71 -5.29
CA VAL A 392 -27.77 -2.41 -3.90
C VAL A 392 -27.90 -3.70 -3.10
N ILE A 393 -26.85 -4.03 -2.35
CA ILE A 393 -26.85 -5.15 -1.38
C ILE A 393 -26.28 -4.59 -0.08
N ASP A 394 -27.00 -4.81 1.03
CA ASP A 394 -26.59 -4.34 2.37
C ASP A 394 -26.18 -2.86 2.39
N ASP A 395 -27.01 -2.01 1.77
CA ASP A 395 -26.82 -0.56 1.62
C ASP A 395 -25.60 -0.12 0.78
N ALA A 396 -24.82 -1.05 0.23
CA ALA A 396 -23.73 -0.74 -0.69
C ALA A 396 -24.20 -0.84 -2.15
N ARG A 397 -23.78 0.12 -2.98
CA ARG A 397 -24.05 0.16 -4.42
C ARG A 397 -23.00 -0.63 -5.18
N TYR A 398 -23.47 -1.33 -6.22
CA TYR A 398 -22.62 -2.11 -7.12
C TYR A 398 -23.01 -1.84 -8.57
N ARG A 399 -22.01 -1.86 -9.45
CA ARG A 399 -22.19 -1.82 -10.90
C ARG A 399 -21.56 -3.07 -11.51
N ARG A 400 -22.14 -3.61 -12.57
CA ARG A 400 -21.57 -4.74 -13.30
C ARG A 400 -21.14 -4.37 -14.70
N ILE A 401 -20.14 -5.06 -15.20
CA ILE A 401 -19.70 -5.00 -16.61
C ILE A 401 -19.65 -6.43 -17.14
N LYS A 402 -20.06 -6.61 -18.41
CA LYS A 402 -19.96 -7.89 -19.09
C LYS A 402 -18.61 -8.02 -19.79
N SER A 403 -17.95 -9.16 -19.64
CA SER A 403 -16.57 -9.39 -20.14
C SER A 403 -16.44 -9.28 -21.68
N GLU A 404 -17.51 -9.49 -22.46
CA GLU A 404 -17.51 -9.34 -23.91
C GLU A 404 -17.17 -7.91 -24.39
N ASN A 405 -17.22 -6.92 -23.50
CA ASN A 405 -16.92 -5.52 -23.81
C ASN A 405 -15.45 -5.14 -23.61
N MET A 406 -14.57 -6.12 -23.37
CA MET A 406 -13.15 -5.88 -23.10
C MET A 406 -12.30 -5.94 -24.38
N LYS A 407 -11.20 -5.17 -24.38
CA LYS A 407 -10.18 -5.25 -25.44
C LYS A 407 -9.23 -6.41 -25.19
N ASP A 408 -8.91 -7.17 -26.22
CA ASP A 408 -8.05 -8.37 -26.15
C ASP A 408 -6.57 -8.04 -26.46
N GLU A 409 -5.97 -7.12 -25.69
CA GLU A 409 -4.56 -6.74 -25.82
C GLU A 409 -3.78 -6.87 -24.50
N PRO A 410 -2.45 -7.18 -24.52
CA PRO A 410 -1.66 -7.46 -23.31
C PRO A 410 -1.63 -6.36 -22.28
N GLN A 411 -1.76 -5.10 -22.69
CA GLN A 411 -1.72 -3.93 -21.82
C GLN A 411 -3.06 -3.57 -21.18
N TYR A 412 -4.15 -4.27 -21.51
CA TYR A 412 -5.46 -4.05 -20.92
C TYR A 412 -5.76 -5.09 -19.85
N TYR A 413 -6.62 -4.72 -18.92
CA TYR A 413 -7.16 -5.64 -17.93
C TYR A 413 -7.82 -6.84 -18.63
N ARG A 414 -7.38 -8.06 -18.32
CA ARG A 414 -7.85 -9.28 -18.97
C ARG A 414 -8.70 -10.12 -18.05
N TRP A 415 -9.92 -10.36 -18.43
CA TRP A 415 -10.70 -11.46 -17.92
C TRP A 415 -10.51 -12.68 -18.81
N THR A 416 -10.35 -13.85 -18.17
CA THR A 416 -10.17 -15.12 -18.91
C THR A 416 -11.48 -15.74 -19.36
N ASP A 417 -12.61 -15.26 -18.84
CA ASP A 417 -13.96 -15.66 -19.23
C ASP A 417 -14.50 -14.73 -20.33
N THR A 418 -15.40 -15.26 -21.16
CA THR A 418 -15.94 -14.55 -22.33
C THR A 418 -17.45 -14.23 -22.21
N ASP A 419 -18.12 -14.63 -21.14
CA ASP A 419 -19.58 -14.45 -21.01
C ASP A 419 -20.03 -14.27 -19.54
N SER A 420 -19.20 -13.65 -18.72
CA SER A 420 -19.49 -13.42 -17.29
C SER A 420 -19.69 -11.94 -17.01
N TYR A 421 -20.37 -11.66 -15.91
CA TYR A 421 -20.44 -10.33 -15.34
C TYR A 421 -19.35 -10.18 -14.26
N HIS A 422 -18.71 -9.00 -14.24
CA HIS A 422 -17.80 -8.54 -13.23
C HIS A 422 -18.44 -7.41 -12.43
N TYR A 423 -18.24 -7.41 -11.13
CA TYR A 423 -18.96 -6.55 -10.18
C TYR A 423 -18.02 -5.55 -9.55
N PHE A 424 -18.44 -4.30 -9.52
CA PHE A 424 -17.64 -3.20 -8.96
C PHE A 424 -18.41 -2.49 -7.86
N ARG A 425 -17.80 -2.38 -6.68
CA ARG A 425 -18.35 -1.65 -5.56
C ARG A 425 -18.12 -0.16 -5.75
N TYR A 426 -19.16 0.64 -5.49
CA TYR A 426 -19.04 2.07 -5.35
C TYR A 426 -18.27 2.39 -4.07
N LYS A 427 -17.27 3.27 -4.18
CA LYS A 427 -16.49 3.80 -3.04
C LYS A 427 -16.45 5.31 -3.08
N PRO A 428 -16.27 5.97 -1.93
CA PRO A 428 -16.05 7.41 -1.87
C PRO A 428 -14.91 7.84 -2.79
N LEU A 429 -15.11 8.92 -3.54
CA LEU A 429 -14.12 9.47 -4.43
C LEU A 429 -13.21 10.44 -3.68
N LYS A 430 -11.90 10.21 -3.78
CA LYS A 430 -10.86 11.12 -3.28
C LYS A 430 -10.56 12.17 -4.34
N TRP A 431 -10.56 13.43 -3.91
CA TRP A 431 -10.29 14.59 -4.76
C TRP A 431 -9.13 15.40 -4.21
N ARG A 432 -8.23 15.82 -5.09
CA ARG A 432 -7.18 16.80 -4.80
C ARG A 432 -7.77 18.20 -4.93
N ILE A 433 -7.54 19.07 -3.93
CA ILE A 433 -7.90 20.48 -4.02
C ILE A 433 -6.84 21.17 -4.87
N ILE A 434 -7.23 21.70 -6.02
CA ILE A 434 -6.31 22.32 -6.99
C ILE A 434 -6.43 23.85 -7.08
N GLU A 435 -7.54 24.44 -6.60
CA GLU A 435 -7.71 25.89 -6.48
C GLU A 435 -8.74 26.22 -5.39
N ILE A 436 -8.52 27.32 -4.67
CA ILE A 436 -9.44 27.85 -3.66
C ILE A 436 -9.76 29.31 -4.00
N ASN A 437 -11.06 29.61 -4.17
CA ASN A 437 -11.53 30.98 -4.40
C ASN A 437 -12.70 31.29 -3.48
N GLY A 438 -12.38 31.80 -2.26
CA GLY A 438 -13.36 31.99 -1.21
C GLY A 438 -13.97 30.66 -0.76
N ASN A 439 -15.28 30.49 -0.93
CA ASN A 439 -15.96 29.23 -0.63
C ASN A 439 -15.97 28.25 -1.82
N GLU A 440 -15.50 28.66 -3.00
CA GLU A 440 -15.41 27.80 -4.16
C GLU A 440 -14.11 26.98 -4.10
N LEU A 441 -14.22 25.66 -4.06
CA LEU A 441 -13.12 24.72 -4.18
C LEU A 441 -13.15 24.07 -5.57
N MET A 442 -12.03 24.10 -6.30
CA MET A 442 -11.86 23.32 -7.50
C MET A 442 -11.18 21.99 -7.13
N LEU A 443 -11.86 20.91 -7.42
CA LEU A 443 -11.49 19.55 -7.03
C LEU A 443 -11.19 18.72 -8.27
N MET A 444 -10.02 18.07 -8.31
CA MET A 444 -9.61 17.12 -9.37
C MET A 444 -9.53 15.72 -8.77
N SER A 445 -10.07 14.72 -9.46
CA SER A 445 -10.01 13.34 -8.95
C SER A 445 -8.56 12.88 -8.73
N ASP A 446 -8.35 12.05 -7.70
CA ASP A 446 -7.02 11.51 -7.37
C ASP A 446 -6.59 10.35 -8.29
N LYS A 447 -7.55 9.75 -9.01
CA LYS A 447 -7.33 8.62 -9.94
C LYS A 447 -8.14 8.81 -11.21
N LEU A 448 -7.76 8.07 -12.26
CA LEU A 448 -8.57 7.96 -13.48
C LEU A 448 -9.79 7.09 -13.17
N LEU A 449 -10.99 7.62 -13.33
CA LEU A 449 -12.21 6.99 -12.81
C LEU A 449 -12.95 6.11 -13.81
N ASP A 450 -12.85 6.40 -15.10
CA ASP A 450 -13.51 5.67 -16.17
C ASP A 450 -12.68 5.72 -17.45
N CYS A 451 -13.12 5.05 -18.51
CA CYS A 451 -12.53 5.08 -19.85
C CYS A 451 -13.62 5.41 -20.88
N VAL A 452 -13.56 6.61 -21.41
CA VAL A 452 -14.53 7.12 -22.38
C VAL A 452 -13.79 7.89 -23.46
N PRO A 453 -14.02 7.62 -24.76
CA PRO A 453 -13.38 8.39 -25.84
C PRO A 453 -13.82 9.85 -25.78
N TYR A 454 -12.95 10.75 -26.23
CA TYR A 454 -13.31 12.17 -26.36
C TYR A 454 -14.52 12.35 -27.27
N ASN A 455 -14.55 11.62 -28.41
CA ASN A 455 -15.73 11.48 -29.25
C ASN A 455 -15.87 10.02 -29.73
N ARG A 456 -17.10 9.56 -30.01
CA ARG A 456 -17.35 8.14 -30.40
C ARG A 456 -16.88 7.80 -31.82
N VAL A 457 -16.74 8.80 -32.67
CA VAL A 457 -16.30 8.66 -34.06
C VAL A 457 -15.18 9.65 -34.35
N SER A 458 -14.29 9.30 -35.29
CA SER A 458 -13.21 10.17 -35.75
C SER A 458 -13.79 11.23 -36.69
N GLU A 459 -14.05 12.42 -36.14
CA GLU A 459 -14.55 13.58 -36.85
C GLU A 459 -14.08 14.87 -36.19
N ASP A 460 -14.18 15.99 -36.87
CA ASP A 460 -13.88 17.28 -36.31
C ASP A 460 -14.90 17.65 -35.24
N VAL A 461 -14.44 17.79 -34.00
CA VAL A 461 -15.27 18.08 -32.83
C VAL A 461 -14.48 18.82 -31.75
N SER A 462 -15.08 19.87 -31.19
CA SER A 462 -14.51 20.59 -30.06
C SER A 462 -15.10 20.13 -28.72
N TRP A 463 -14.54 20.60 -27.58
CA TRP A 463 -15.08 20.33 -26.27
C TRP A 463 -16.58 20.57 -26.16
N GLN A 464 -17.05 21.65 -26.75
CA GLN A 464 -18.46 22.08 -26.70
C GLN A 464 -19.42 20.95 -27.11
N ASP A 465 -19.08 20.16 -28.12
CA ASP A 465 -19.98 19.19 -28.75
C ASP A 465 -19.55 17.73 -28.56
N CYS A 466 -18.38 17.48 -27.95
CA CYS A 466 -17.82 16.15 -27.82
C CYS A 466 -18.65 15.22 -26.92
N TYR A 467 -18.47 13.91 -27.15
CA TYR A 467 -19.16 12.88 -26.38
C TYR A 467 -18.71 12.88 -24.91
N LEU A 468 -17.42 13.05 -24.63
CA LEU A 468 -16.86 13.05 -23.28
C LEU A 468 -17.52 14.11 -22.37
N ARG A 469 -17.70 15.35 -22.90
CA ARG A 469 -18.36 16.40 -22.14
C ARG A 469 -19.81 16.03 -21.78
N LYS A 470 -20.55 15.46 -22.74
CA LYS A 470 -21.94 14.99 -22.50
C LYS A 470 -21.96 13.90 -21.43
N PHE A 471 -21.10 12.90 -21.56
CA PHE A 471 -20.98 11.83 -20.56
C PHE A 471 -20.69 12.36 -19.15
N LEU A 472 -19.77 13.31 -19.02
CA LEU A 472 -19.39 13.87 -17.72
C LEU A 472 -20.53 14.66 -17.07
N ASN A 473 -21.30 15.42 -17.84
CA ASN A 473 -22.37 16.28 -17.31
C ASN A 473 -23.74 15.58 -17.19
N ASP A 474 -23.89 14.41 -17.82
CA ASP A 474 -25.09 13.57 -17.75
C ASP A 474 -24.82 12.32 -16.89
N GLU A 475 -24.26 11.26 -17.49
CA GLU A 475 -24.14 9.93 -16.89
C GLU A 475 -23.22 9.94 -15.65
N PHE A 476 -22.01 10.50 -15.76
CA PHE A 476 -21.08 10.53 -14.64
C PHE A 476 -21.64 11.38 -13.48
N TYR A 477 -22.13 12.58 -13.76
CA TYR A 477 -22.70 13.49 -12.77
C TYR A 477 -23.87 12.85 -12.01
N ASP A 478 -24.75 12.13 -12.71
CA ASP A 478 -25.92 11.51 -12.10
C ASP A 478 -25.57 10.30 -11.23
N HIS A 479 -24.55 9.53 -11.60
CA HIS A 479 -24.15 8.33 -10.86
C HIS A 479 -23.18 8.61 -9.71
N ALA A 480 -22.35 9.67 -9.85
CA ALA A 480 -21.29 9.95 -8.90
C ALA A 480 -21.74 10.73 -7.66
N PHE A 481 -22.83 11.52 -7.75
CA PHE A 481 -23.21 12.45 -6.70
C PHE A 481 -24.66 12.25 -6.26
N SER A 482 -24.90 12.33 -4.95
CA SER A 482 -26.24 12.39 -4.36
C SER A 482 -26.94 13.71 -4.70
N ASP A 483 -28.24 13.81 -4.45
CA ASP A 483 -28.99 15.04 -4.69
C ASP A 483 -28.48 16.19 -3.80
N GLU A 484 -28.09 15.90 -2.57
CA GLU A 484 -27.49 16.88 -1.64
C GLU A 484 -26.12 17.35 -2.12
N GLU A 485 -25.27 16.45 -2.60
CA GLU A 485 -23.95 16.77 -3.16
C GLU A 485 -24.09 17.61 -4.46
N LYS A 486 -25.07 17.28 -5.30
CA LYS A 486 -25.39 18.03 -6.53
C LYS A 486 -25.75 19.51 -6.26
N GLU A 487 -26.38 19.81 -5.11
CA GLU A 487 -26.69 21.19 -4.71
C GLU A 487 -25.45 22.02 -4.39
N ALA A 488 -24.35 21.38 -4.00
CA ALA A 488 -23.08 22.03 -3.71
C ALA A 488 -22.20 22.20 -4.95
N ILE A 489 -22.41 21.41 -6.02
CA ILE A 489 -21.63 21.51 -7.26
C ILE A 489 -22.03 22.77 -8.02
N ILE A 490 -21.02 23.57 -8.38
CA ILE A 490 -21.16 24.83 -9.10
C ILE A 490 -21.05 24.55 -10.61
N GLU A 491 -22.04 24.99 -11.39
CA GLU A 491 -21.92 25.03 -12.84
C GLU A 491 -20.96 26.15 -13.25
N LYS A 492 -19.79 25.79 -13.79
CA LYS A 492 -18.69 26.71 -14.10
C LYS A 492 -18.71 27.09 -15.58
N GLN A 493 -18.43 28.36 -15.87
CA GLN A 493 -18.13 28.81 -17.23
C GLN A 493 -16.69 28.42 -17.59
N ILE A 494 -16.54 27.54 -18.56
CA ILE A 494 -15.25 26.97 -18.98
C ILE A 494 -14.84 27.60 -20.32
N GLU A 495 -13.73 28.33 -20.30
CA GLU A 495 -13.13 28.89 -21.51
C GLU A 495 -12.38 27.80 -22.28
N ASN A 496 -12.69 27.66 -23.57
CA ASN A 496 -12.05 26.69 -24.46
C ASN A 496 -11.10 27.43 -25.42
N ASN A 497 -9.96 27.87 -24.88
CA ASN A 497 -8.95 28.59 -25.66
C ASN A 497 -8.35 27.70 -26.74
N PRO A 498 -8.07 28.26 -27.97
CA PRO A 498 -7.41 27.54 -29.03
C PRO A 498 -6.09 26.92 -28.59
N ASN A 499 -5.74 25.73 -29.13
CA ASN A 499 -4.45 25.12 -28.91
C ASN A 499 -3.32 26.11 -29.21
N ARG A 500 -2.42 26.31 -28.23
CA ARG A 500 -1.40 27.36 -28.35
C ARG A 500 -0.38 27.08 -29.45
N SER A 501 -0.01 25.84 -29.67
CA SER A 501 1.00 25.43 -30.65
C SER A 501 0.44 25.42 -32.07
N TYR A 502 -0.75 24.87 -32.25
CA TYR A 502 -1.37 24.62 -33.53
C TYR A 502 -2.46 25.61 -33.91
N LYS A 503 -2.94 26.40 -32.96
CA LYS A 503 -4.06 27.37 -33.17
C LYS A 503 -5.38 26.70 -33.53
N THR A 504 -5.51 25.41 -33.27
CA THR A 504 -6.74 24.66 -33.47
C THR A 504 -7.84 25.24 -32.59
N ASP A 505 -9.02 25.44 -33.18
CA ASP A 505 -10.20 25.90 -32.44
C ASP A 505 -10.68 24.82 -31.46
N CYS A 506 -10.93 25.16 -30.23
CA CYS A 506 -11.43 24.26 -29.19
C CYS A 506 -12.91 24.54 -28.85
N GLY A 507 -13.58 25.36 -29.63
CA GLY A 507 -14.99 25.72 -29.48
C GLY A 507 -15.26 26.90 -28.57
N SER A 508 -16.52 27.21 -28.38
CA SER A 508 -16.98 28.30 -27.53
C SER A 508 -16.89 27.96 -26.05
N THR A 509 -16.98 28.99 -25.19
CA THR A 509 -17.16 28.81 -23.73
C THR A 509 -18.38 27.94 -23.43
N THR A 510 -18.22 26.99 -22.52
CA THR A 510 -19.27 26.07 -22.09
C THR A 510 -19.63 26.26 -20.62
N ALA A 511 -20.84 25.90 -20.24
CA ALA A 511 -21.26 25.81 -18.85
C ALA A 511 -21.24 24.33 -18.45
N ASP A 512 -20.36 23.97 -17.52
CA ASP A 512 -20.13 22.58 -17.14
C ASP A 512 -20.11 22.40 -15.62
N LYS A 513 -20.75 21.35 -15.12
CA LYS A 513 -20.69 20.91 -13.74
C LYS A 513 -19.49 20.00 -13.48
N VAL A 514 -19.18 19.16 -14.49
CA VAL A 514 -18.01 18.27 -14.51
C VAL A 514 -17.26 18.47 -15.82
N PHE A 515 -15.95 18.65 -15.74
CA PHE A 515 -15.10 18.88 -16.89
C PHE A 515 -13.73 18.19 -16.71
N VAL A 516 -12.85 18.28 -17.70
CA VAL A 516 -11.44 17.92 -17.58
C VAL A 516 -10.58 19.16 -17.83
N LEU A 517 -9.34 19.15 -17.33
CA LEU A 517 -8.43 20.28 -17.48
C LEU A 517 -8.04 20.52 -18.94
N SER A 518 -7.74 21.77 -19.30
CA SER A 518 -7.11 22.14 -20.58
C SER A 518 -5.59 22.03 -20.52
N SER A 519 -4.94 22.07 -21.66
CA SER A 519 -3.49 22.11 -21.74
C SER A 519 -2.90 23.34 -21.04
N GLU A 520 -3.59 24.48 -21.04
CA GLU A 520 -3.15 25.67 -20.31
C GLU A 520 -3.14 25.45 -18.79
N GLU A 521 -4.14 24.75 -18.27
CA GLU A 521 -4.30 24.50 -16.83
C GLU A 521 -3.32 23.46 -16.29
N VAL A 522 -2.64 22.73 -17.15
CA VAL A 522 -1.71 21.66 -16.75
C VAL A 522 -0.24 22.01 -16.97
N PHE A 523 0.09 22.82 -17.99
CA PHE A 523 1.50 23.08 -18.27
C PHE A 523 1.85 24.51 -18.70
N MET A 524 0.89 25.44 -18.65
CA MET A 524 1.17 26.82 -19.02
C MET A 524 1.00 27.82 -17.89
N ASP A 525 2.09 28.56 -17.66
CA ASP A 525 2.14 29.76 -16.83
C ASP A 525 1.55 29.63 -15.41
N THR A 526 0.89 30.69 -14.98
CA THR A 526 0.35 30.83 -13.62
C THR A 526 -0.83 29.90 -13.32
N LYS A 527 -1.62 29.49 -14.32
CA LYS A 527 -2.76 28.56 -14.12
C LYS A 527 -2.27 27.19 -13.71
N ALA A 528 -1.34 26.60 -14.47
CA ALA A 528 -0.76 25.31 -14.15
C ALA A 528 -0.12 25.30 -12.75
N THR A 529 0.68 26.31 -12.43
CA THR A 529 1.32 26.44 -11.11
C THR A 529 0.29 26.52 -9.98
N ARG A 530 -0.82 27.23 -10.19
CA ARG A 530 -1.89 27.35 -9.19
C ARG A 530 -2.55 26.00 -8.90
N HIS A 531 -2.72 25.16 -9.93
CA HIS A 531 -3.29 23.81 -9.80
C HIS A 531 -2.29 22.78 -9.27
N GLY A 532 -1.05 23.18 -8.98
CA GLY A 532 0.00 22.29 -8.48
C GLY A 532 0.81 21.62 -9.59
N PHE A 533 0.66 22.04 -10.85
CA PHE A 533 1.48 21.56 -11.96
C PHE A 533 2.61 22.54 -12.24
N TYR A 534 3.84 22.10 -12.07
CA TYR A 534 4.97 22.90 -12.52
C TYR A 534 4.97 22.93 -14.06
N PRO A 535 5.21 24.12 -14.70
CA PRO A 535 5.18 24.24 -16.17
C PRO A 535 6.40 23.57 -16.81
N TYR A 536 6.47 22.26 -16.67
CA TYR A 536 7.49 21.38 -17.23
C TYR A 536 6.86 20.49 -18.30
N THR A 537 7.44 20.51 -19.49
CA THR A 537 6.95 19.77 -20.67
C THR A 537 7.75 18.52 -20.98
N GLY A 538 8.76 18.20 -20.18
CA GLY A 538 9.58 17.00 -20.34
C GLY A 538 8.89 15.74 -19.82
N VAL A 539 9.57 14.61 -19.97
CA VAL A 539 9.19 13.31 -19.41
C VAL A 539 9.47 13.25 -17.91
N ASP A 540 8.96 12.23 -17.25
CA ASP A 540 9.18 11.97 -15.81
C ASP A 540 8.66 13.07 -14.88
N ASP A 541 7.49 13.65 -15.18
CA ASP A 541 6.83 14.56 -14.26
C ASP A 541 5.78 13.83 -13.40
N PRO A 542 6.11 13.47 -12.15
CA PRO A 542 5.21 12.71 -11.28
C PRO A 542 3.91 13.46 -10.97
N ALA A 543 3.91 14.80 -11.00
CA ALA A 543 2.71 15.60 -10.72
C ALA A 543 1.59 15.38 -11.76
N LYS A 544 1.94 14.93 -12.97
CA LYS A 544 1.02 14.70 -14.08
C LYS A 544 0.69 13.23 -14.32
N ARG A 545 1.16 12.32 -13.45
CA ARG A 545 0.91 10.89 -13.55
C ARG A 545 -0.27 10.51 -12.69
N PHE A 546 -1.15 9.68 -13.24
CA PHE A 546 -2.33 9.17 -12.55
C PHE A 546 -2.54 7.70 -12.86
N ARG A 547 -3.01 6.95 -11.87
CA ARG A 547 -3.37 5.54 -12.00
C ARG A 547 -4.87 5.38 -12.22
N PRO A 548 -5.31 4.46 -13.10
CA PRO A 548 -6.72 4.13 -13.23
C PRO A 548 -7.21 3.33 -12.01
N THR A 549 -8.51 3.44 -11.72
CA THR A 549 -9.22 2.50 -10.84
C THR A 549 -9.39 1.16 -11.55
N MET A 550 -9.72 0.08 -10.79
CA MET A 550 -10.04 -1.22 -11.39
C MET A 550 -11.21 -1.11 -12.37
N TYR A 551 -12.20 -0.29 -12.06
CA TYR A 551 -13.31 -0.02 -12.97
C TYR A 551 -12.86 0.65 -14.28
N ALA A 552 -12.01 1.69 -14.19
CA ALA A 552 -11.48 2.36 -15.38
C ALA A 552 -10.64 1.40 -16.25
N MET A 553 -9.83 0.54 -15.64
CA MET A 553 -9.07 -0.51 -16.33
C MET A 553 -10.02 -1.50 -17.03
N ALA A 554 -11.05 -1.95 -16.33
CA ALA A 554 -12.07 -2.84 -16.88
C ALA A 554 -12.86 -2.19 -18.03
N ARG A 555 -12.99 -0.87 -18.03
CA ARG A 555 -13.59 -0.09 -19.11
C ARG A 555 -12.66 0.11 -20.32
N GLY A 556 -11.36 -0.19 -20.18
CA GLY A 556 -10.39 -0.15 -21.27
C GLY A 556 -9.29 0.91 -21.15
N THR A 557 -9.15 1.57 -20.00
CA THR A 557 -8.02 2.50 -19.76
C THR A 557 -6.71 1.75 -19.89
N TRP A 558 -5.86 2.21 -20.81
CA TRP A 558 -4.50 1.70 -20.91
C TRP A 558 -3.69 2.10 -19.67
N TYR A 559 -2.82 1.20 -19.23
CA TYR A 559 -1.87 1.44 -18.14
C TYR A 559 -0.50 0.88 -18.51
N SER A 560 0.55 1.53 -18.02
CA SER A 560 1.93 1.21 -18.40
C SER A 560 2.40 -0.10 -17.78
N PRO A 561 2.93 -1.03 -18.59
CA PRO A 561 3.66 -2.20 -18.08
C PRO A 561 5.13 -1.89 -17.78
N VAL A 562 5.62 -0.69 -18.14
CA VAL A 562 7.02 -0.29 -17.99
C VAL A 562 7.32 -0.04 -16.52
N GLU A 563 8.34 -0.66 -15.98
CA GLU A 563 8.68 -0.64 -14.55
C GLU A 563 8.71 0.76 -13.91
N THR A 564 9.35 1.73 -14.57
CA THR A 564 9.45 3.11 -14.08
C THR A 564 8.11 3.86 -14.04
N TYR A 565 7.14 3.44 -14.86
CA TYR A 565 5.84 4.12 -15.03
C TYR A 565 4.67 3.19 -14.74
N ARG A 566 4.96 2.05 -14.17
CA ARG A 566 4.04 0.93 -14.00
C ARG A 566 2.73 1.36 -13.35
N GLY A 567 1.62 0.92 -13.95
CA GLY A 567 0.28 1.23 -13.50
C GLY A 567 -0.24 2.63 -13.86
N ASN A 568 0.60 3.55 -14.37
CA ASN A 568 0.14 4.87 -14.79
C ASN A 568 -0.62 4.77 -16.12
N GLY A 569 -1.73 5.50 -16.22
CA GLY A 569 -2.55 5.55 -17.42
C GLY A 569 -2.37 6.82 -18.26
N PHE A 570 -2.94 6.81 -19.44
CA PHE A 570 -3.12 8.00 -20.28
C PHE A 570 -4.41 8.71 -19.87
N TRP A 571 -4.45 10.05 -20.02
CA TRP A 571 -5.65 10.82 -19.74
C TRP A 571 -5.79 12.02 -20.65
N PHE A 572 -7.04 12.30 -21.06
CA PHE A 572 -7.37 13.39 -21.95
C PHE A 572 -7.44 14.74 -21.24
N MET A 573 -7.01 15.78 -21.97
CA MET A 573 -7.36 17.16 -21.68
C MET A 573 -8.48 17.62 -22.62
N ARG A 574 -9.17 18.75 -22.33
CA ARG A 574 -10.25 19.22 -23.18
C ARG A 574 -9.80 19.97 -24.43
N THR A 575 -8.50 20.30 -24.53
CA THR A 575 -7.91 21.04 -25.65
C THR A 575 -7.74 20.13 -26.87
N ASN A 576 -8.21 20.55 -28.05
CA ASN A 576 -7.90 19.85 -29.28
C ASN A 576 -6.40 19.87 -29.60
N GLY A 577 -5.91 18.90 -30.38
CA GLY A 577 -4.52 18.77 -30.77
C GLY A 577 -4.16 19.60 -32.01
N TYR A 578 -3.49 18.98 -33.00
CA TYR A 578 -3.09 19.63 -34.24
C TYR A 578 -4.27 19.89 -35.18
N SER A 579 -5.39 19.22 -34.97
CA SER A 579 -6.66 19.36 -35.74
C SER A 579 -7.85 19.23 -34.79
N GLU A 580 -9.03 19.60 -35.21
CA GLU A 580 -10.26 19.42 -34.45
C GLU A 580 -10.66 17.95 -34.27
N SER A 581 -10.14 17.04 -35.12
CA SER A 581 -10.28 15.59 -34.98
C SER A 581 -9.20 14.95 -34.10
N SER A 582 -8.37 15.75 -33.44
CA SER A 582 -7.37 15.29 -32.48
C SER A 582 -7.53 15.97 -31.11
N VAL A 583 -7.20 15.28 -30.04
CA VAL A 583 -7.30 15.75 -28.67
C VAL A 583 -5.97 15.58 -27.92
N THR A 584 -5.56 16.59 -27.17
CA THR A 584 -4.34 16.55 -26.35
C THR A 584 -4.49 15.58 -25.19
N TYR A 585 -3.40 14.92 -24.83
CA TYR A 585 -3.38 13.97 -23.72
C TYR A 585 -2.05 13.96 -22.98
N ILE A 586 -2.06 13.38 -21.79
CA ILE A 586 -0.86 13.12 -21.01
C ILE A 586 -0.64 11.61 -20.94
N CYS A 587 0.60 11.18 -21.18
CA CYS A 587 0.96 9.78 -21.13
C CYS A 587 1.39 9.33 -19.72
N ASP A 588 1.64 8.03 -19.57
CA ASP A 588 2.11 7.36 -18.36
C ASP A 588 3.36 7.97 -17.71
N MET A 589 4.22 8.60 -18.51
CA MET A 589 5.44 9.30 -18.06
C MET A 589 5.16 10.72 -17.53
N GLY A 590 3.93 11.23 -17.59
CA GLY A 590 3.61 12.62 -17.28
C GLY A 590 4.01 13.60 -18.39
N TYR A 591 4.33 13.11 -19.59
CA TYR A 591 4.65 13.93 -20.76
C TYR A 591 3.37 14.34 -21.49
N ILE A 592 3.34 15.59 -21.95
CA ILE A 592 2.20 16.18 -22.65
C ILE A 592 2.36 16.00 -24.15
N TYR A 593 1.38 15.32 -24.76
CA TYR A 593 1.26 15.23 -26.21
C TYR A 593 0.32 16.32 -26.75
N ASP A 594 0.91 17.50 -26.98
CA ASP A 594 0.18 18.68 -27.47
C ASP A 594 -0.32 18.54 -28.91
N HIS A 595 0.36 17.69 -29.70
CA HIS A 595 -0.12 17.27 -31.03
C HIS A 595 -1.44 16.49 -30.94
N GLY A 596 -1.60 15.71 -29.87
CA GLY A 596 -2.83 14.95 -29.61
C GLY A 596 -2.86 13.57 -30.27
N THR A 597 -3.95 12.86 -30.01
CA THR A 597 -4.35 11.60 -30.62
C THR A 597 -5.75 11.76 -31.25
N ASP A 598 -6.21 10.80 -32.03
CA ASP A 598 -7.56 10.81 -32.63
C ASP A 598 -8.64 10.91 -31.53
N VAL A 599 -9.65 11.74 -31.74
CA VAL A 599 -10.75 11.95 -30.80
C VAL A 599 -11.56 10.68 -30.49
N SER A 600 -11.51 9.66 -31.33
CA SER A 600 -12.18 8.38 -31.13
C SER A 600 -11.32 7.35 -30.38
N CYS A 601 -10.12 7.73 -29.97
CA CYS A 601 -9.26 6.88 -29.16
C CYS A 601 -9.96 6.53 -27.83
N ALA A 602 -10.06 5.22 -27.51
CA ALA A 602 -10.86 4.71 -26.40
C ALA A 602 -10.00 3.93 -25.39
N ASP A 603 -8.78 4.42 -25.12
CA ASP A 603 -7.82 3.82 -24.20
C ASP A 603 -7.28 4.80 -23.15
N SER A 604 -7.73 6.03 -23.18
CA SER A 604 -7.35 7.05 -22.19
C SER A 604 -8.39 7.14 -21.09
N GLY A 605 -7.90 7.19 -19.86
CA GLY A 605 -8.74 7.40 -18.69
C GLY A 605 -9.25 8.82 -18.59
N ILE A 606 -10.31 9.02 -17.83
CA ILE A 606 -10.84 10.35 -17.52
C ILE A 606 -10.40 10.78 -16.13
N LEU A 607 -9.99 12.04 -16.02
CA LEU A 607 -9.60 12.74 -14.78
C LEU A 607 -10.59 13.87 -14.52
N PRO A 608 -11.76 13.61 -13.93
CA PRO A 608 -12.79 14.62 -13.75
C PRO A 608 -12.37 15.75 -12.82
N VAL A 609 -12.89 16.94 -13.07
CA VAL A 609 -12.76 18.13 -12.25
C VAL A 609 -14.16 18.71 -11.99
N ILE A 610 -14.40 19.15 -10.75
CA ILE A 610 -15.64 19.82 -10.31
C ILE A 610 -15.30 21.07 -9.52
N CYS A 611 -16.24 22.01 -9.49
CA CYS A 611 -16.19 23.14 -8.55
C CYS A 611 -17.30 22.98 -7.51
N VAL A 612 -16.99 23.12 -6.23
CA VAL A 612 -17.92 22.88 -5.12
C VAL A 612 -17.95 24.11 -4.20
N ASP A 613 -19.15 24.50 -3.78
CA ASP A 613 -19.36 25.52 -2.75
C ASP A 613 -19.23 24.88 -1.37
N SER A 614 -18.07 25.09 -0.72
CA SER A 614 -17.76 24.54 0.60
C SER A 614 -18.66 25.06 1.73
N SER A 615 -19.45 26.09 1.50
CA SER A 615 -20.43 26.56 2.47
C SER A 615 -21.73 25.73 2.50
N LYS A 616 -21.93 24.87 1.50
CA LYS A 616 -23.13 24.03 1.34
C LYS A 616 -22.92 22.57 1.70
N VAL A 617 -21.68 22.15 1.94
CA VAL A 617 -21.34 20.76 2.23
C VAL A 617 -20.25 20.68 3.29
N GLU A 618 -20.37 19.70 4.19
CA GLU A 618 -19.29 19.31 5.10
C GLU A 618 -18.44 18.25 4.41
N PHE A 619 -17.18 18.55 4.16
CA PHE A 619 -16.25 17.59 3.57
C PHE A 619 -15.67 16.65 4.62
N THR A 620 -15.52 15.39 4.26
CA THR A 620 -14.60 14.49 4.93
C THR A 620 -13.20 14.73 4.35
N TYR A 621 -12.27 15.20 5.17
CA TYR A 621 -10.90 15.43 4.74
C TYR A 621 -10.19 14.09 4.54
N ALA A 622 -9.40 13.98 3.48
CA ALA A 622 -8.51 12.88 3.22
C ALA A 622 -7.06 13.31 3.49
N ASP A 623 -6.17 12.32 3.62
CA ASP A 623 -4.74 12.60 3.75
C ASP A 623 -4.21 13.41 2.56
N LYS A 624 -3.14 14.20 2.80
CA LYS A 624 -2.44 14.90 1.74
C LYS A 624 -1.84 13.92 0.75
N VAL A 625 -1.86 14.28 -0.54
CA VAL A 625 -1.23 13.52 -1.61
C VAL A 625 0.01 14.27 -2.10
N SER A 626 1.12 13.57 -2.18
CA SER A 626 2.35 14.05 -2.82
C SER A 626 2.43 13.52 -4.25
N SER A 627 2.90 14.35 -5.18
CA SER A 627 3.22 13.88 -6.53
C SER A 627 4.27 12.76 -6.54
N LEU A 628 5.06 12.62 -5.46
CA LEU A 628 6.02 11.53 -5.32
C LEU A 628 5.40 10.21 -4.86
N ASP A 629 4.15 10.21 -4.40
CA ASP A 629 3.50 8.98 -3.93
C ASP A 629 3.35 7.97 -5.07
N ILE A 630 3.20 8.45 -6.30
CA ILE A 630 3.15 7.61 -7.49
C ILE A 630 4.47 6.92 -7.84
N LEU A 631 5.58 7.34 -7.24
CA LEU A 631 6.91 6.74 -7.41
C LEU A 631 7.21 5.68 -6.35
N LYS A 632 6.35 5.51 -5.35
CA LYS A 632 6.60 4.66 -4.18
C LYS A 632 6.02 3.26 -4.32
N ASP A 633 5.22 3.00 -5.35
CA ASP A 633 4.54 1.72 -5.57
C ASP A 633 5.21 0.88 -6.65
#